data_ea40e55b83a14a7a3ca29cde2402e3c9
#
_entry.id   ea40e55b83a14a7a3ca29cde2402e3c9
#
_cell.length_a   1.000
_cell.length_b   1.000
_cell.length_c   1.000
_cell.angle_alpha   90.00
_cell.angle_beta   90.00
_cell.angle_gamma   90.00
#
_symmetry.space_group_name_H-M   'P 1'
#
loop_
_entity.id
_entity.type
_entity.pdbx_description
1 polymer ?
#
loop_
_entity_poly.entity_id
_entity_poly.type
_entity_poly.pdbx_seq_one_letter_code
_entity_poly.pdbx_strand_id
1 'polypeptide(L)'
;MRKYIYFIALICCALSASTSYAQKKVIKTMMIAGQDGSHYWRGACEAMKQILENSGMFKVDFVFTPDFGGDINTFKPDFAKYNLVVVNYGGEVWP
;
A
#
# COMPACT_ATOMS: atom_id res chain seq x y z
N MET A 1 19.24 -41.09 27.95
CA MET A 1 19.84 -39.88 27.40
C MET A 1 19.56 -39.67 25.91
N ARG A 2 19.63 -40.69 25.08
CA ARG A 2 19.37 -40.55 23.63
C ARG A 2 17.94 -40.07 23.31
N LYS A 3 16.94 -40.40 24.09
CA LYS A 3 15.55 -40.01 23.89
C LYS A 3 15.32 -38.51 24.01
N TYR A 4 16.08 -37.79 24.82
CA TYR A 4 15.92 -36.35 25.04
C TYR A 4 16.51 -35.50 23.91
N ILE A 5 17.55 -35.99 23.24
CA ILE A 5 18.18 -35.29 22.10
C ILE A 5 17.24 -35.19 20.92
N TYR A 6 16.49 -36.25 20.60
CA TYR A 6 15.49 -36.22 19.52
C TYR A 6 14.32 -35.31 19.82
N PHE A 7 13.93 -35.16 21.08
CA PHE A 7 12.84 -34.29 21.51
C PHE A 7 13.21 -32.82 21.32
N ILE A 8 14.42 -32.40 21.66
CA ILE A 8 14.93 -31.04 21.49
C ILE A 8 15.04 -30.68 19.99
N ALA A 9 15.52 -31.60 19.16
CA ALA A 9 15.59 -31.38 17.71
C ALA A 9 14.21 -31.15 17.08
N LEU A 10 13.20 -31.85 17.52
CA LEU A 10 11.82 -31.70 17.03
C LEU A 10 11.24 -30.34 17.38
N ILE A 11 11.48 -29.83 18.58
CA ILE A 11 11.04 -28.49 19.03
C ILE A 11 11.72 -27.38 18.20
N CYS A 12 13.01 -27.49 17.94
CA CYS A 12 13.74 -26.53 17.09
C CYS A 12 13.18 -26.46 15.66
N CYS A 13 12.82 -27.59 15.06
CA CYS A 13 12.21 -27.64 13.73
C CYS A 13 10.83 -26.96 13.71
N ALA A 14 10.01 -27.15 14.74
CA ALA A 14 8.69 -26.51 14.83
C ALA A 14 8.80 -24.99 14.97
N LEU A 15 9.75 -24.45 15.71
CA LEU A 15 10.01 -23.02 15.85
C LEU A 15 10.50 -22.40 14.55
N SER A 16 11.35 -23.09 13.79
CA SER A 16 11.81 -22.61 12.48
C SER A 16 10.70 -22.55 11.45
N ALA A 17 9.74 -23.48 11.45
CA ALA A 17 8.60 -23.49 10.56
C ALA A 17 7.63 -22.33 10.86
N SER A 18 7.44 -21.94 12.14
CA SER A 18 6.53 -20.85 12.51
C SER A 18 7.06 -19.46 12.12
N THR A 19 8.37 -19.25 12.03
CA THR A 19 8.96 -17.98 11.61
C THR A 19 8.80 -17.71 10.11
N SER A 20 8.65 -18.72 9.26
CA SER A 20 8.48 -18.55 7.82
C SER A 20 7.12 -17.95 7.43
N TYR A 21 6.09 -18.01 8.28
CA TYR A 21 4.78 -17.42 8.06
C TYR A 21 4.69 -15.93 8.39
N ALA A 22 5.72 -15.34 9.02
CA ALA A 22 5.70 -13.96 9.47
C ALA A 22 6.00 -12.94 8.35
N GLN A 23 6.51 -13.37 7.20
CA GLN A 23 6.86 -12.48 6.09
C GLN A 23 5.72 -12.39 5.07
N LYS A 24 4.88 -11.36 5.23
CA LYS A 24 3.84 -11.03 4.24
C LYS A 24 4.38 -9.99 3.28
N LYS A 25 4.13 -10.19 1.99
CA LYS A 25 4.40 -9.21 0.95
C LYS A 25 3.43 -8.04 1.09
N VAL A 26 3.98 -6.83 1.18
CA VAL A 26 3.18 -5.60 1.21
C VAL A 26 2.82 -5.21 -0.22
N ILE A 27 1.56 -4.82 -0.42
CA ILE A 27 1.06 -4.35 -1.71
C ILE A 27 1.43 -2.87 -1.87
N LYS A 28 2.28 -2.57 -2.84
CA LYS A 28 2.63 -1.18 -3.17
C LYS A 28 1.46 -0.52 -3.88
N THR A 29 0.93 0.52 -3.28
CA THR A 29 -0.28 1.19 -3.73
C THR A 29 0.00 2.64 -4.09
N MET A 30 -0.41 3.04 -5.30
CA MET A 30 -0.47 4.43 -5.70
C MET A 30 -1.86 4.97 -5.41
N MET A 31 -1.97 6.08 -4.69
CA MET A 31 -3.22 6.79 -4.51
C MET A 31 -3.18 8.10 -5.30
N ILE A 32 -3.95 8.15 -6.38
CA ILE A 32 -4.08 9.32 -7.21
C ILE A 32 -5.18 10.20 -6.62
N ALA A 33 -4.87 11.46 -6.38
CA ALA A 33 -5.79 12.40 -5.74
C ALA A 33 -5.66 13.81 -6.34
N GLY A 34 -6.71 14.57 -6.22
CA GLY A 34 -6.73 15.98 -6.60
C GLY A 34 -8.05 16.42 -7.21
N GLN A 35 -8.16 17.69 -7.48
CA GLN A 35 -9.20 18.36 -8.28
C GLN A 35 -10.65 17.92 -8.03
N ASP A 36 -11.00 17.49 -6.82
CA ASP A 36 -12.39 17.21 -6.52
C ASP A 36 -13.00 18.37 -5.74
N GLY A 37 -13.85 19.15 -6.41
CA GLY A 37 -14.52 20.28 -5.80
C GLY A 37 -15.77 19.94 -5.01
N SER A 38 -16.22 18.68 -5.05
CA SER A 38 -17.48 18.28 -4.43
C SER A 38 -17.35 17.87 -2.96
N HIS A 39 -16.14 17.52 -2.51
CA HIS A 39 -15.87 17.14 -1.13
C HIS A 39 -14.42 17.46 -0.73
N TYR A 40 -14.14 17.31 0.56
CA TYR A 40 -12.79 17.54 1.09
C TYR A 40 -11.90 16.32 0.80
N TRP A 41 -11.39 16.26 -0.44
CA TRP A 41 -10.62 15.11 -0.93
C TRP A 41 -9.30 14.89 -0.19
N ARG A 42 -8.67 15.95 0.33
CA ARG A 42 -7.39 15.81 1.07
C ARG A 42 -7.57 14.99 2.35
N GLY A 43 -8.58 15.31 3.15
CA GLY A 43 -8.89 14.54 4.35
C GLY A 43 -9.35 13.13 4.06
N ALA A 44 -10.13 12.94 2.99
CA ALA A 44 -10.55 11.60 2.56
C ALA A 44 -9.36 10.73 2.16
N CYS A 45 -8.39 11.27 1.42
CA CYS A 45 -7.18 10.55 1.03
C CYS A 45 -6.34 10.14 2.24
N GLU A 46 -6.15 11.03 3.21
CA GLU A 46 -5.43 10.71 4.44
C GLU A 46 -6.12 9.60 5.24
N ALA A 47 -7.45 9.66 5.35
CA ALA A 47 -8.22 8.62 6.03
C ALA A 47 -8.10 7.27 5.33
N MET A 48 -8.20 7.23 4.02
CA MET A 48 -8.06 6.02 3.22
C MET A 48 -6.64 5.42 3.35
N LYS A 49 -5.62 6.25 3.31
CA LYS A 49 -4.23 5.81 3.52
C LYS A 49 -4.07 5.15 4.88
N GLN A 50 -4.57 5.78 5.95
CA GLN A 50 -4.49 5.22 7.30
C GLN A 50 -5.19 3.86 7.39
N ILE A 51 -6.39 3.75 6.84
CA ILE A 51 -7.16 2.50 6.85
C ILE A 51 -6.37 1.38 6.13
N LEU A 52 -5.84 1.68 4.96
CA LEU A 52 -5.10 0.70 4.17
C LEU A 52 -3.79 0.29 4.87
N GLU A 53 -3.01 1.25 5.35
CA GLU A 53 -1.74 0.98 6.01
C GLU A 53 -1.91 0.29 7.37
N ASN A 54 -2.96 0.62 8.13
CA ASN A 54 -3.27 -0.02 9.40
C ASN A 54 -3.61 -1.50 9.25
N SER A 55 -4.07 -1.92 8.09
CA SER A 55 -4.30 -3.36 7.82
C SER A 55 -3.00 -4.17 7.79
N GLY A 56 -1.84 -3.52 7.62
CA GLY A 56 -0.54 -4.16 7.44
C GLY A 56 -0.32 -4.77 6.05
N MET A 57 -1.29 -4.64 5.14
CA MET A 57 -1.25 -5.26 3.80
C MET A 57 -0.80 -4.30 2.72
N PHE A 58 -0.90 -2.99 2.93
CA PHE A 58 -0.65 -1.97 1.91
C PHE A 58 0.37 -0.95 2.37
N LYS A 59 1.18 -0.49 1.44
CA LYS A 59 1.97 0.73 1.58
C LYS A 59 1.50 1.72 0.53
N VAL A 60 1.08 2.90 0.96
CA VAL A 60 0.41 3.88 0.10
C VAL A 60 1.30 5.09 -0.13
N ASP A 61 1.54 5.39 -1.40
CA ASP A 61 2.18 6.63 -1.83
C ASP A 61 1.14 7.50 -2.54
N PHE A 62 1.09 8.79 -2.18
CA PHE A 62 0.25 9.75 -2.87
C PHE A 62 0.90 10.22 -4.17
N VAL A 63 0.08 10.33 -5.21
CA VAL A 63 0.41 11.01 -6.45
C VAL A 63 -0.67 12.05 -6.72
N PHE A 64 -0.30 13.32 -6.62
CA PHE A 64 -1.24 14.41 -6.79
C PHE A 64 -1.26 14.90 -8.23
N THR A 65 -2.46 15.16 -8.74
CA THR A 65 -2.62 15.90 -10.00
C THR A 65 -2.31 17.38 -9.77
N PRO A 66 -1.97 18.13 -10.82
CA PRO A 66 -1.95 19.59 -10.73
C PRO A 66 -3.29 20.14 -10.27
N ASP A 67 -3.30 21.27 -9.58
CA ASP A 67 -4.53 21.96 -9.22
C ASP A 67 -5.28 22.46 -10.46
N PHE A 68 -6.56 22.81 -10.31
CA PHE A 68 -7.32 23.43 -11.37
C PHE A 68 -6.59 24.67 -11.92
N GLY A 69 -6.48 24.75 -13.23
CA GLY A 69 -5.73 25.79 -13.91
C GLY A 69 -4.24 25.49 -14.11
N GLY A 70 -3.71 24.42 -13.52
CA GLY A 70 -2.38 23.93 -13.81
C GLY A 70 -2.32 23.13 -15.11
N ASP A 71 -1.13 22.73 -15.52
CA ASP A 71 -0.95 21.96 -16.75
C ASP A 71 -1.17 20.46 -16.48
N ILE A 72 -2.37 19.97 -16.77
CA ILE A 72 -2.72 18.55 -16.58
C ILE A 72 -1.88 17.61 -17.46
N ASN A 73 -1.30 18.10 -18.54
CA ASN A 73 -0.45 17.29 -19.41
C ASN A 73 0.87 16.89 -18.73
N THR A 74 1.24 17.54 -17.63
CA THR A 74 2.40 17.14 -16.83
C THR A 74 2.13 15.94 -15.96
N PHE A 75 0.87 15.53 -15.82
CA PHE A 75 0.48 14.40 -14.98
C PHE A 75 0.82 13.07 -15.69
N LYS A 76 1.93 12.48 -15.30
CA LYS A 76 2.45 11.24 -15.90
C LYS A 76 2.94 10.30 -14.78
N PRO A 77 2.04 9.69 -14.03
CA PRO A 77 2.44 8.80 -12.93
C PRO A 77 3.12 7.53 -13.45
N ASP A 78 4.09 7.03 -12.70
CA ASP A 78 4.79 5.80 -13.02
C ASP A 78 4.02 4.60 -12.46
N PHE A 79 3.02 4.14 -13.20
CA PHE A 79 2.17 3.03 -12.81
C PHE A 79 2.94 1.71 -12.63
N ALA A 80 4.04 1.53 -13.37
CA ALA A 80 4.78 0.28 -13.35
C ALA A 80 5.42 -0.05 -12.00
N LYS A 81 5.61 0.95 -11.14
CA LYS A 81 6.19 0.78 -9.79
C LYS A 81 5.20 0.25 -8.76
N TYR A 82 3.94 0.14 -9.10
CA TYR A 82 2.88 -0.17 -8.15
C TYR A 82 2.10 -1.42 -8.54
N ASN A 83 1.55 -2.10 -7.52
CA ASN A 83 0.72 -3.28 -7.69
C ASN A 83 -0.78 -2.95 -7.70
N LEU A 84 -1.14 -1.80 -7.14
CA LEU A 84 -2.53 -1.34 -7.03
C LEU A 84 -2.59 0.17 -7.21
N VAL A 85 -3.62 0.64 -7.89
CA VAL A 85 -3.92 2.07 -8.04
C VAL A 85 -5.29 2.35 -7.45
N VAL A 86 -5.35 3.29 -6.51
CA VAL A 86 -6.58 3.82 -5.94
C VAL A 86 -6.77 5.24 -6.46
N VAL A 87 -7.93 5.53 -7.02
CA VAL A 87 -8.21 6.83 -7.61
C VAL A 87 -9.27 7.56 -6.80
N ASN A 88 -8.91 8.72 -6.27
CA ASN A 88 -9.83 9.66 -5.65
C ASN A 88 -9.70 11.01 -6.36
N TYR A 89 -10.32 11.10 -7.51
CA TYR A 89 -10.16 12.22 -8.43
C TYR A 89 -11.46 12.49 -9.20
N GLY A 90 -11.82 13.75 -9.34
CA GLY A 90 -13.03 14.14 -10.04
C GLY A 90 -12.87 15.49 -10.76
N GLY A 91 -11.82 15.62 -11.56
CA GLY A 91 -11.47 16.88 -12.22
C GLY A 91 -11.25 16.75 -13.72
N GLU A 92 -10.27 17.47 -14.23
CA GLU A 92 -9.93 17.50 -15.65
C GLU A 92 -9.54 16.13 -16.19
N VAL A 93 -9.80 15.88 -17.47
CA VAL A 93 -9.43 14.62 -18.12
C VAL A 93 -7.91 14.50 -18.24
N TRP A 94 -7.39 13.34 -17.91
CA TRP A 94 -5.95 13.07 -18.05
C TRP A 94 -5.55 12.92 -19.51
N PRO A 95 -4.30 13.24 -19.83
CA PRO A 95 -3.77 13.04 -21.17
C PRO A 95 -3.70 11.59 -21.61
#